data_feae4ffb8a454e994e2ba16864fce274
#
_entry.id   feae4ffb8a454e994e2ba16864fce274
#
_cell.length_a   1.000
_cell.length_b   1.000
_cell.length_c   1.000
_cell.angle_alpha   90.00
_cell.angle_beta   90.00
_cell.angle_gamma   90.00
#
_symmetry.space_group_name_H-M   'P 1'
#
loop_
_entity.id
_entity.type
_entity.pdbx_description
1 polymer ?
#
loop_
_entity_poly.entity_id
_entity_poly.type
_entity_poly.pdbx_seq_one_letter_code
_entity_poly.pdbx_strand_id
1 'polypeptide(L)'
;MPQGDILIDDLKVGDLVLLKCYMNQLEDIDIDALLKMVELEDFKNQYVLGLSGGQKRRLSLLLTILNEPRLIFLDEPTTGMDLESVDNFWHLLEEQKFTSVVVTHDFNQIDHFFTKVLILKDGRIAAQESVEEIHRKGQTIEQFYREQVKMEG
;
A
#
# COMPACT_ATOMS: atom_id res chain seq x y z
N MET A 1 5.67 4.41 -1.91
CA MET A 1 6.19 3.05 -2.17
C MET A 1 6.04 2.81 -3.66
N PRO A 2 7.11 2.65 -4.42
CA PRO A 2 7.05 2.42 -5.87
C PRO A 2 6.54 1.00 -6.17
N GLN A 3 6.14 0.76 -7.42
CA GLN A 3 5.67 -0.54 -7.90
C GLN A 3 6.72 -1.65 -7.73
N GLY A 4 8.02 -1.33 -7.87
CA GLY A 4 9.13 -2.23 -7.58
C GLY A 4 9.67 -1.98 -6.17
N ASP A 5 9.80 -3.04 -5.36
CA ASP A 5 10.33 -2.91 -4.02
C ASP A 5 11.84 -2.62 -4.04
N ILE A 6 12.24 -1.53 -3.41
CA ILE A 6 13.65 -1.17 -3.25
C ILE A 6 14.11 -1.69 -1.89
N LEU A 7 14.45 -2.97 -1.85
CA LEU A 7 14.92 -3.67 -0.66
C LEU A 7 16.39 -4.09 -0.84
N ILE A 8 17.10 -4.26 0.28
CA ILE A 8 18.48 -4.73 0.28
C ILE A 8 18.47 -6.25 0.45
N ASP A 9 18.57 -6.95 -0.66
CA ASP A 9 18.42 -8.41 -0.73
C ASP A 9 19.43 -9.19 0.12
N ASP A 10 20.64 -8.64 0.32
CA ASP A 10 21.73 -9.26 1.08
C ASP A 10 21.65 -9.06 2.60
N LEU A 11 20.63 -8.33 3.08
CA LEU A 11 20.37 -8.20 4.51
C LEU A 11 19.31 -9.20 4.97
N LYS A 12 19.38 -9.56 6.26
CA LYS A 12 18.24 -10.24 6.91
C LYS A 12 17.12 -9.26 7.15
N VAL A 13 15.89 -9.76 7.18
CA VAL A 13 14.68 -8.96 7.40
C VAL A 13 14.79 -8.08 8.65
N GLY A 14 15.14 -8.68 9.78
CA GLY A 14 15.30 -7.95 11.05
C GLY A 14 16.41 -6.88 10.99
N ASP A 15 17.54 -7.20 10.33
CA ASP A 15 18.65 -6.26 10.19
C ASP A 15 18.27 -5.08 9.29
N LEU A 16 17.50 -5.31 8.24
CA LEU A 16 17.00 -4.24 7.36
C LEU A 16 16.03 -3.30 8.09
N VAL A 17 15.11 -3.87 8.87
CA VAL A 17 14.18 -3.07 9.69
C VAL A 17 14.95 -2.25 10.73
N LEU A 18 15.90 -2.88 11.44
CA LEU A 18 16.75 -2.21 12.42
C LEU A 18 17.56 -1.08 11.80
N LEU A 19 18.19 -1.33 10.65
CA LEU A 19 18.93 -0.32 9.89
C LEU A 19 18.03 0.89 9.57
N LYS A 20 16.81 0.62 9.08
CA LYS A 20 15.85 1.67 8.75
C LYS A 20 15.44 2.48 9.98
N CYS A 21 15.21 1.82 11.12
CA CYS A 21 14.92 2.47 12.39
C CYS A 21 16.06 3.41 12.81
N TYR A 22 17.31 2.97 12.76
CA TYR A 22 18.46 3.83 13.07
C TYR A 22 18.59 5.00 12.11
N MET A 23 18.37 4.80 10.81
CA MET A 23 18.38 5.91 9.83
C MET A 23 17.31 6.96 10.14
N ASN A 24 16.21 6.54 10.73
CA ASN A 24 15.10 7.39 11.11
C ASN A 24 15.20 7.92 12.55
N GLN A 25 16.31 7.63 13.26
CA GLN A 25 16.56 8.05 14.65
C GLN A 25 15.46 7.59 15.63
N LEU A 26 14.87 6.41 15.38
CA LEU A 26 13.90 5.82 16.28
C LEU A 26 14.60 5.19 17.48
N GLU A 27 14.07 5.43 18.68
CA GLU A 27 14.55 4.87 19.94
C GLU A 27 13.56 3.81 20.46
N ASP A 28 13.99 2.97 21.38
CA ASP A 28 13.16 1.92 22.04
C ASP A 28 12.43 0.99 21.07
N ILE A 29 13.17 0.46 20.08
CA ILE A 29 12.61 -0.32 18.98
C ILE A 29 12.38 -1.77 19.38
N ASP A 30 11.15 -2.25 19.27
CA ASP A 30 10.80 -3.67 19.31
C ASP A 30 10.64 -4.22 17.88
N ILE A 31 11.72 -4.82 17.35
CA ILE A 31 11.71 -5.39 15.98
C ILE A 31 10.68 -6.52 15.84
N ASP A 32 10.45 -7.32 16.88
CA ASP A 32 9.50 -8.43 16.82
C ASP A 32 8.06 -7.89 16.74
N ALA A 33 7.75 -6.86 17.50
CA ALA A 33 6.45 -6.19 17.39
C ALA A 33 6.23 -5.55 16.00
N LEU A 34 7.25 -4.89 15.44
CA LEU A 34 7.18 -4.30 14.10
C LEU A 34 6.95 -5.36 13.01
N LEU A 35 7.69 -6.47 13.07
CA LEU A 35 7.55 -7.56 12.10
C LEU A 35 6.20 -8.26 12.24
N LYS A 36 5.67 -8.38 13.44
CA LYS A 36 4.35 -8.95 13.70
C LYS A 36 3.22 -8.12 13.06
N MET A 37 3.33 -6.79 13.02
CA MET A 37 2.36 -5.91 12.35
C MET A 37 2.15 -6.25 10.87
N VAL A 38 3.18 -6.79 10.23
CA VAL A 38 3.17 -7.15 8.79
C VAL A 38 3.30 -8.66 8.56
N GLU A 39 3.09 -9.48 9.59
CA GLU A 39 3.14 -10.96 9.55
C GLU A 39 4.48 -11.48 8.99
N LEU A 40 5.59 -10.93 9.46
CA LEU A 40 6.95 -11.30 9.07
C LEU A 40 7.82 -11.71 10.25
N GLU A 41 7.26 -11.97 11.43
CA GLU A 41 8.00 -12.34 12.63
C GLU A 41 8.83 -13.63 12.44
N ASP A 42 8.27 -14.62 11.76
CA ASP A 42 8.95 -15.90 11.49
C ASP A 42 10.09 -15.75 10.47
N PHE A 43 10.12 -14.67 9.72
CA PHE A 43 11.10 -14.38 8.68
C PHE A 43 12.24 -13.46 9.14
N LYS A 44 12.28 -13.05 10.41
CA LYS A 44 13.26 -12.11 10.99
C LYS A 44 14.70 -12.42 10.62
N ASN A 45 15.07 -13.71 10.66
CA ASN A 45 16.43 -14.19 10.42
C ASN A 45 16.69 -14.61 8.95
N GLN A 46 15.68 -14.55 8.09
CA GLN A 46 15.80 -14.89 6.68
C GLN A 46 16.36 -13.70 5.89
N TYR A 47 17.13 -13.97 4.85
CA TYR A 47 17.57 -12.94 3.91
C TYR A 47 16.38 -12.43 3.08
N VAL A 48 16.35 -11.13 2.83
CA VAL A 48 15.30 -10.46 2.04
C VAL A 48 15.17 -11.07 0.64
N LEU A 49 16.27 -11.50 0.05
CA LEU A 49 16.29 -12.19 -1.25
C LEU A 49 15.35 -13.41 -1.27
N GLY A 50 15.27 -14.14 -0.17
CA GLY A 50 14.47 -15.38 -0.04
C GLY A 50 12.98 -15.15 0.24
N LEU A 51 12.52 -13.90 0.39
CA LEU A 51 11.12 -13.60 0.61
C LEU A 51 10.31 -13.75 -0.69
N SER A 52 9.04 -14.16 -0.57
CA SER A 52 8.07 -14.08 -1.66
C SER A 52 7.77 -12.63 -2.05
N GLY A 53 7.15 -12.41 -3.21
CA GLY A 53 6.74 -11.07 -3.64
C GLY A 53 5.82 -10.37 -2.64
N GLY A 54 4.80 -11.08 -2.11
CA GLY A 54 3.89 -10.56 -1.10
C GLY A 54 4.60 -10.21 0.22
N GLN A 55 5.55 -11.05 0.66
CA GLN A 55 6.37 -10.77 1.85
C GLN A 55 7.26 -9.55 1.66
N LYS A 56 7.87 -9.39 0.48
CA LYS A 56 8.65 -8.19 0.12
C LYS A 56 7.77 -6.93 0.14
N ARG A 57 6.54 -7.02 -0.36
CA ARG A 57 5.56 -5.92 -0.32
C ARG A 57 5.21 -5.51 1.11
N ARG A 58 4.91 -6.47 1.98
CA ARG A 58 4.62 -6.21 3.40
C ARG A 58 5.82 -5.59 4.12
N LEU A 59 7.03 -6.08 3.86
CA LEU A 59 8.26 -5.48 4.37
C LEU A 59 8.44 -4.04 3.87
N SER A 60 8.23 -3.80 2.59
CA SER A 60 8.32 -2.45 1.99
C SER A 60 7.30 -1.48 2.59
N LEU A 61 6.08 -1.95 2.87
CA LEU A 61 5.08 -1.17 3.58
C LEU A 61 5.55 -0.80 4.98
N LEU A 62 6.02 -1.79 5.77
CA LEU A 62 6.56 -1.54 7.11
C LEU A 62 7.63 -0.43 7.07
N LEU A 63 8.63 -0.57 6.19
CA LEU A 63 9.71 0.42 6.07
C LEU A 63 9.21 1.82 5.65
N THR A 64 8.06 1.89 4.96
CA THR A 64 7.44 3.14 4.55
C THR A 64 6.74 3.83 5.72
N ILE A 65 6.07 3.08 6.60
CA ILE A 65 5.27 3.65 7.70
C ILE A 65 6.02 3.87 9.00
N LEU A 66 7.25 3.37 9.14
CA LEU A 66 8.06 3.47 10.37
C LEU A 66 8.21 4.89 10.94
N ASN A 67 8.13 5.92 10.11
CA ASN A 67 8.26 7.33 10.52
C ASN A 67 6.92 8.02 10.77
N GLU A 68 5.83 7.27 10.85
CA GLU A 68 4.48 7.83 11.01
C GLU A 68 4.22 9.00 10.01
N PRO A 69 4.39 8.79 8.70
CA PRO A 69 4.25 9.85 7.72
C PRO A 69 2.81 10.38 7.73
N ARG A 70 2.62 11.67 7.45
CA ARG A 70 1.27 12.25 7.29
C ARG A 70 0.60 11.87 5.99
N LEU A 71 1.40 11.57 4.97
CA LEU A 71 0.96 11.24 3.62
C LEU A 71 1.89 10.20 3.03
N ILE A 72 1.32 9.16 2.43
CA ILE A 72 2.06 8.15 1.67
C ILE A 72 1.52 8.04 0.25
N PHE A 73 2.42 7.68 -0.68
CA PHE A 73 2.06 7.32 -2.05
C PHE A 73 2.39 5.87 -2.28
N LEU A 74 1.40 5.12 -2.74
CA LEU A 74 1.51 3.69 -3.05
C LEU A 74 1.17 3.48 -4.52
N ASP A 75 2.04 2.78 -5.24
CA ASP A 75 1.86 2.45 -6.66
C ASP A 75 1.71 0.94 -6.80
N GLU A 76 0.49 0.50 -7.17
CA GLU A 76 0.10 -0.91 -7.29
C GLU A 76 0.57 -1.77 -6.11
N PRO A 77 0.24 -1.41 -4.86
CA PRO A 77 0.90 -1.97 -3.68
C PRO A 77 0.57 -3.44 -3.42
N THR A 78 -0.53 -3.95 -3.94
CA THR A 78 -1.03 -5.31 -3.71
C THR A 78 -0.78 -6.27 -4.86
N THR A 79 -0.11 -5.81 -5.93
CA THR A 79 0.20 -6.66 -7.09
C THR A 79 1.02 -7.88 -6.69
N GLY A 80 0.51 -9.08 -7.03
CA GLY A 80 1.17 -10.35 -6.74
C GLY A 80 0.96 -10.89 -5.33
N MET A 81 0.06 -10.29 -4.54
CA MET A 81 -0.42 -10.83 -3.27
C MET A 81 -1.60 -11.78 -3.49
N ASP A 82 -1.76 -12.76 -2.61
CA ASP A 82 -3.01 -13.53 -2.47
C ASP A 82 -4.09 -12.69 -1.78
N LEU A 83 -5.36 -13.14 -1.85
CA LEU A 83 -6.51 -12.38 -1.34
C LEU A 83 -6.41 -12.06 0.15
N GLU A 84 -5.99 -13.02 0.98
CA GLU A 84 -5.86 -12.82 2.42
C GLU A 84 -4.78 -11.79 2.75
N SER A 85 -3.64 -11.85 2.06
CA SER A 85 -2.57 -10.86 2.18
C SER A 85 -3.00 -9.46 1.74
N VAL A 86 -3.87 -9.35 0.72
CA VAL A 86 -4.44 -8.07 0.26
C VAL A 86 -5.32 -7.45 1.34
N ASP A 87 -6.25 -8.23 1.92
CA ASP A 87 -7.15 -7.74 2.96
C ASP A 87 -6.36 -7.27 4.19
N ASN A 88 -5.40 -8.07 4.66
CA ASN A 88 -4.54 -7.72 5.78
C ASN A 88 -3.70 -6.45 5.51
N PHE A 89 -3.22 -6.27 4.27
CA PHE A 89 -2.49 -5.08 3.85
C PHE A 89 -3.36 -3.81 3.96
N TRP A 90 -4.60 -3.84 3.49
CA TRP A 90 -5.51 -2.71 3.55
C TRP A 90 -5.97 -2.42 4.96
N HIS A 91 -6.31 -3.44 5.76
CA HIS A 91 -6.66 -3.25 7.17
C HIS A 91 -5.52 -2.63 7.97
N LEU A 92 -4.28 -3.04 7.75
CA LEU A 92 -3.13 -2.40 8.37
C LEU A 92 -3.03 -0.91 8.02
N LEU A 93 -3.33 -0.54 6.77
CA LEU A 93 -3.34 0.88 6.35
C LEU A 93 -4.48 1.67 6.98
N GLU A 94 -5.67 1.08 7.11
CA GLU A 94 -6.83 1.73 7.75
C GLU A 94 -6.59 2.06 9.23
N GLU A 95 -5.84 1.21 9.93
CA GLU A 95 -5.48 1.44 11.34
C GLU A 95 -4.52 2.62 11.53
N GLN A 96 -3.85 3.06 10.47
CA GLN A 96 -2.87 4.13 10.54
C GLN A 96 -3.52 5.52 10.47
N LYS A 97 -2.86 6.51 11.07
CA LYS A 97 -3.34 7.91 11.13
C LYS A 97 -2.71 8.79 10.03
N PHE A 98 -2.57 8.26 8.81
CA PHE A 98 -2.05 9.03 7.69
C PHE A 98 -3.02 9.02 6.50
N THR A 99 -2.81 9.95 5.58
CA THR A 99 -3.50 9.93 4.29
C THR A 99 -2.71 9.06 3.31
N SER A 100 -3.38 8.16 2.62
CA SER A 100 -2.78 7.38 1.53
C SER A 100 -3.31 7.85 0.18
N VAL A 101 -2.41 8.00 -0.79
CA VAL A 101 -2.74 8.15 -2.20
C VAL A 101 -2.26 6.90 -2.91
N VAL A 102 -3.20 6.17 -3.50
CA VAL A 102 -2.92 4.86 -4.09
C VAL A 102 -3.21 4.91 -5.58
N VAL A 103 -2.26 4.46 -6.38
CA VAL A 103 -2.47 4.18 -7.80
C VAL A 103 -2.79 2.70 -7.93
N THR A 104 -3.93 2.37 -8.47
CA THR A 104 -4.36 0.99 -8.71
C THR A 104 -5.35 0.91 -9.86
N HIS A 105 -5.46 -0.27 -10.45
CA HIS A 105 -6.47 -0.60 -11.45
C HIS A 105 -7.49 -1.64 -10.96
N ASP A 106 -7.43 -2.01 -9.69
CA ASP A 106 -8.37 -2.94 -9.05
C ASP A 106 -9.58 -2.19 -8.50
N PHE A 107 -10.67 -2.19 -9.27
CA PHE A 107 -11.92 -1.52 -8.90
C PHE A 107 -12.56 -2.10 -7.63
N ASN A 108 -12.38 -3.40 -7.34
CA ASN A 108 -12.95 -4.01 -6.14
C ASN A 108 -12.28 -3.48 -4.87
N GLN A 109 -10.96 -3.30 -4.89
CA GLN A 109 -10.23 -2.71 -3.78
C GLN A 109 -10.68 -1.25 -3.55
N ILE A 110 -10.91 -0.49 -4.64
CA ILE A 110 -11.40 0.88 -4.54
C ILE A 110 -12.76 0.93 -3.85
N ASP A 111 -13.67 0.03 -4.20
CA ASP A 111 -15.01 -0.04 -3.60
C ASP A 111 -15.00 -0.31 -2.09
N HIS A 112 -14.02 -1.10 -1.61
CA HIS A 112 -13.99 -1.56 -0.22
C HIS A 112 -13.14 -0.68 0.70
N PHE A 113 -12.03 -0.14 0.22
CA PHE A 113 -11.00 0.45 1.10
C PHE A 113 -10.78 1.95 0.88
N PHE A 114 -11.38 2.58 -0.14
CA PHE A 114 -11.09 3.97 -0.46
C PHE A 114 -12.31 4.88 -0.27
N THR A 115 -12.04 6.13 0.09
CA THR A 115 -13.08 7.14 0.30
C THR A 115 -13.27 8.04 -0.90
N LYS A 116 -12.25 8.17 -1.75
CA LYS A 116 -12.24 9.09 -2.88
C LYS A 116 -11.50 8.52 -4.08
N VAL A 117 -12.01 8.81 -5.27
CA VAL A 117 -11.43 8.43 -6.55
C VAL A 117 -10.99 9.68 -7.32
N LEU A 118 -9.79 9.58 -7.91
CA LEU A 118 -9.28 10.54 -8.89
C LEU A 118 -8.98 9.78 -10.18
N ILE A 119 -9.53 10.22 -11.29
CA ILE A 119 -9.24 9.65 -12.61
C ILE A 119 -8.23 10.57 -13.29
N LEU A 120 -7.08 9.99 -13.64
CA LEU A 120 -6.04 10.67 -14.40
C LEU A 120 -6.12 10.26 -15.87
N LYS A 121 -6.09 11.25 -16.76
CA LYS A 121 -6.02 11.07 -18.21
C LYS A 121 -5.10 12.13 -18.80
N ASP A 122 -4.16 11.71 -19.65
CA ASP A 122 -3.22 12.60 -20.35
C ASP A 122 -2.49 13.59 -19.41
N GLY A 123 -2.11 13.12 -18.20
CA GLY A 123 -1.40 13.91 -17.20
C GLY A 123 -2.27 14.94 -16.46
N ARG A 124 -3.60 14.85 -16.57
CA ARG A 124 -4.55 15.76 -15.91
C ARG A 124 -5.58 14.95 -15.11
N ILE A 125 -6.19 15.62 -14.12
CA ILE A 125 -7.34 15.06 -13.41
C ILE A 125 -8.56 15.24 -14.32
N ALA A 126 -9.06 14.14 -14.89
CA ALA A 126 -10.27 14.10 -15.70
C ALA A 126 -11.54 14.14 -14.83
N ALA A 127 -11.52 13.45 -13.68
CA ALA A 127 -12.63 13.45 -12.75
C ALA A 127 -12.15 13.21 -11.32
N GLN A 128 -12.95 13.68 -10.35
CA GLN A 128 -12.76 13.42 -8.92
C GLN A 128 -14.13 13.28 -8.26
N GLU A 129 -14.33 12.22 -7.50
CA GLU A 129 -15.59 11.98 -6.77
C GLU A 129 -15.32 11.15 -5.51
N SER A 130 -16.23 11.20 -4.53
CA SER A 130 -16.21 10.24 -3.41
C SER A 130 -16.82 8.90 -3.83
N VAL A 131 -16.34 7.82 -3.24
CA VAL A 131 -16.86 6.46 -3.47
C VAL A 131 -18.35 6.41 -3.07
N GLU A 132 -18.69 7.01 -1.93
CA GLU A 132 -20.08 7.11 -1.45
C GLU A 132 -21.01 7.80 -2.46
N GLU A 133 -20.58 8.91 -3.08
CA GLU A 133 -21.37 9.63 -4.05
C GLU A 133 -21.57 8.85 -5.36
N ILE A 134 -20.55 8.11 -5.80
CA ILE A 134 -20.65 7.24 -6.97
C ILE A 134 -21.72 6.15 -6.71
N HIS A 135 -21.66 5.51 -5.54
CA HIS A 135 -22.65 4.49 -5.15
C HIS A 135 -24.05 5.07 -4.97
N ARG A 136 -24.18 6.29 -4.43
CA ARG A 136 -25.48 6.97 -4.29
C ARG A 136 -26.14 7.25 -5.65
N LYS A 137 -25.34 7.42 -6.69
CA LYS A 137 -25.83 7.55 -8.07
C LYS A 137 -26.17 6.19 -8.71
N GLY A 138 -26.03 5.09 -8.00
CA GLY A 138 -26.30 3.74 -8.48
C GLY A 138 -25.23 3.20 -9.45
N GLN A 139 -24.02 3.76 -9.42
CA GLN A 139 -22.90 3.37 -10.28
C GLN A 139 -21.88 2.56 -9.50
N THR A 140 -21.19 1.64 -10.17
CA THR A 140 -19.93 1.06 -9.69
C THR A 140 -18.76 1.96 -10.03
N ILE A 141 -17.61 1.79 -9.34
CA ILE A 141 -16.39 2.53 -9.65
C ILE A 141 -15.94 2.28 -11.10
N GLU A 142 -16.07 1.04 -11.58
CA GLU A 142 -15.74 0.70 -12.97
C GLU A 142 -16.64 1.44 -13.98
N GLN A 143 -17.95 1.53 -13.72
CA GLN A 143 -18.88 2.27 -14.57
C GLN A 143 -18.54 3.77 -14.61
N PHE A 144 -18.32 4.36 -13.43
CA PHE A 144 -17.87 5.75 -13.32
C PHE A 144 -16.59 5.99 -14.12
N TYR A 145 -15.57 5.15 -13.96
CA TYR A 145 -14.32 5.24 -14.72
C TYR A 145 -14.56 5.19 -16.23
N ARG A 146 -15.34 4.20 -16.70
CA ARG A 146 -15.63 4.02 -18.15
C ARG A 146 -16.36 5.21 -18.76
N GLU A 147 -17.26 5.85 -18.03
CA GLU A 147 -17.97 7.06 -18.49
C GLU A 147 -16.99 8.23 -18.66
N GLN A 148 -16.14 8.49 -17.66
CA GLN A 148 -15.20 9.61 -17.71
C GLN A 148 -14.15 9.45 -18.80
N VAL A 149 -13.70 8.22 -19.09
CA VAL A 149 -12.74 7.95 -20.16
C VAL A 149 -13.37 8.03 -21.55
N LYS A 150 -14.68 7.70 -21.69
CA LYS A 150 -15.41 7.75 -22.98
C LYS A 150 -15.94 9.13 -23.37
N MET A 151 -16.23 10.00 -22.42
CA MET A 151 -16.87 11.31 -22.68
C MET A 151 -16.00 12.31 -23.47
N GLU A 152 -14.74 11.97 -23.79
CA GLU A 152 -13.82 12.82 -24.54
C GLU A 152 -13.27 12.13 -25.82
N GLY A 153 -14.00 11.16 -26.37
CA GLY A 153 -13.67 10.45 -27.61
C GLY A 153 -14.46 10.98 -28.81
#